data_16fe2dbfc7f4c44ca7e61eebd0fde382
#
_entry.id   16fe2dbfc7f4c44ca7e61eebd0fde382
#
_cell.length_a   1.000
_cell.length_b   1.000
_cell.length_c   1.000
_cell.angle_alpha   90.00
_cell.angle_beta   90.00
_cell.angle_gamma   90.00
#
_symmetry.space_group_name_H-M   'P 1'
#
loop_
_entity.id
_entity.type
_entity.pdbx_description
1 polymer ?
#
loop_
_entity_poly.entity_id
_entity_poly.type
_entity_poly.pdbx_seq_one_letter_code
_entity_poly.pdbx_strand_id
1 'polypeptide(L)'
;MKEADLNDKTNENNKSNKNNKNNKNNTNNNKNNIDENNDIDNDENNDNDENSIIIKTSSGEEKTTPNTLIIFESYYSKCGHSKIRSEKIANEYVNKTKEEMQKIYSDWEIKSFSSDRIELFKNENSLCGNHYIVKEENGYVTVYNINKDGQKVLSDKTDISTKYLPKDDNDLLKKGIKANSTSQLEQILADFE
;
A
#
# COMPACT_ATOMS: atom_id res chain seq x y z
N MET A 1 4.04 -46.94 -42.72
CA MET A 1 2.85 -47.75 -42.51
C MET A 1 2.32 -47.44 -41.12
N LYS A 2 1.17 -46.81 -41.17
CA LYS A 2 -0.02 -46.58 -40.35
C LYS A 2 0.19 -45.61 -39.20
N GLU A 3 -0.20 -44.39 -39.27
CA GLU A 3 -1.47 -43.63 -39.19
C GLU A 3 -2.56 -44.28 -38.30
N ALA A 4 -2.99 -43.51 -37.29
CA ALA A 4 -4.35 -43.34 -36.79
C ALA A 4 -4.26 -42.25 -35.70
N ASP A 5 -4.64 -41.09 -35.83
CA ASP A 5 -5.91 -40.31 -36.01
C ASP A 5 -6.99 -40.57 -34.94
N LEU A 6 -7.48 -39.37 -34.49
CA LEU A 6 -8.82 -39.04 -33.89
C LEU A 6 -8.97 -39.31 -32.38
N ASN A 7 -9.42 -38.35 -31.55
CA ASN A 7 -10.65 -37.60 -31.63
C ASN A 7 -10.72 -36.49 -30.60
N ASP A 8 -10.99 -35.32 -31.02
CA ASP A 8 -11.87 -34.22 -30.64
C ASP A 8 -13.08 -34.64 -29.78
N LYS A 9 -13.33 -33.90 -28.71
CA LYS A 9 -14.68 -33.55 -28.23
C LYS A 9 -14.65 -32.29 -27.39
N THR A 10 -15.01 -31.20 -28.03
CA THR A 10 -15.75 -30.05 -27.50
C THR A 10 -16.92 -30.45 -26.58
N ASN A 11 -17.13 -29.71 -25.52
CA ASN A 11 -18.47 -29.51 -24.98
C ASN A 11 -18.62 -28.12 -24.37
N GLU A 12 -19.26 -27.27 -25.15
CA GLU A 12 -19.96 -26.07 -24.72
C GLU A 12 -21.27 -26.47 -24.02
N ASN A 13 -21.65 -25.73 -22.99
CA ASN A 13 -23.04 -25.37 -22.65
C ASN A 13 -22.97 -24.43 -21.45
N ASN A 14 -23.17 -23.13 -21.57
CA ASN A 14 -24.34 -22.33 -21.96
C ASN A 14 -25.51 -22.48 -20.98
N LYS A 15 -25.82 -21.39 -20.30
CA LYS A 15 -27.09 -20.66 -20.10
C LYS A 15 -27.15 -19.99 -18.75
N SER A 16 -27.00 -18.67 -18.74
CA SER A 16 -28.10 -17.69 -18.68
C SER A 16 -29.24 -18.04 -17.71
N ASN A 17 -29.41 -17.26 -16.67
CA ASN A 17 -30.75 -16.91 -16.20
C ASN A 17 -30.78 -15.45 -15.66
N LYS A 18 -31.45 -14.61 -16.42
CA LYS A 18 -32.06 -13.32 -16.05
C LYS A 18 -33.40 -13.60 -15.37
N ASN A 19 -33.70 -12.94 -14.30
CA ASN A 19 -35.05 -12.49 -13.89
C ASN A 19 -34.84 -11.41 -12.81
N ASN A 20 -35.01 -10.18 -13.00
CA ASN A 20 -36.08 -9.23 -13.31
C ASN A 20 -37.42 -9.55 -12.61
N LYS A 21 -37.74 -8.66 -11.63
CA LYS A 21 -39.06 -8.03 -11.43
C LYS A 21 -39.03 -7.14 -10.19
N ASN A 22 -38.99 -5.83 -10.41
CA ASN A 22 -40.08 -4.89 -10.11
C ASN A 22 -40.94 -5.19 -8.88
N ASN A 23 -40.91 -4.30 -7.91
CA ASN A 23 -42.17 -3.86 -7.32
C ASN A 23 -42.14 -2.36 -6.99
N LYS A 24 -43.10 -1.68 -7.56
CA LYS A 24 -43.53 -0.30 -7.42
C LYS A 24 -44.45 -0.18 -6.22
N ASN A 25 -44.51 1.07 -5.74
CA ASN A 25 -45.62 1.76 -5.08
C ASN A 25 -45.83 1.52 -3.58
N ASN A 26 -45.67 2.58 -2.80
CA ASN A 26 -46.89 3.15 -2.22
C ASN A 26 -46.68 4.63 -1.86
N THR A 27 -47.49 5.43 -2.53
CA THR A 27 -47.82 6.83 -2.27
C THR A 27 -48.82 6.86 -1.14
N ASN A 28 -48.63 7.71 -0.15
CA ASN A 28 -49.77 8.17 0.63
C ASN A 28 -49.66 9.66 0.89
N ASN A 29 -50.49 10.35 0.15
CA ASN A 29 -50.97 11.69 0.44
C ASN A 29 -51.78 11.71 1.73
N ASN A 30 -51.62 12.70 2.57
CA ASN A 30 -52.69 13.20 3.37
C ASN A 30 -52.67 14.72 3.38
N LYS A 31 -53.63 15.27 2.61
CA LYS A 31 -54.12 16.63 2.70
C LYS A 31 -55.08 16.69 3.89
N ASN A 32 -54.99 17.71 4.70
CA ASN A 32 -56.18 18.33 5.23
C ASN A 32 -55.93 19.81 5.41
N ASN A 33 -56.85 20.48 4.76
CA ASN A 33 -57.14 21.90 4.67
C ASN A 33 -57.79 22.46 5.96
N ILE A 34 -57.92 23.80 5.88
CA ILE A 34 -59.00 24.69 6.40
C ILE A 34 -58.63 25.36 7.73
N ASP A 35 -58.77 26.63 8.00
CA ASP A 35 -59.33 27.82 7.34
C ASP A 35 -58.74 29.07 8.00
N GLU A 36 -58.67 30.09 7.21
CA GLU A 36 -59.12 31.48 7.32
C GLU A 36 -59.32 32.10 8.73
N ASN A 37 -58.70 33.23 9.05
CA ASN A 37 -59.21 34.61 8.86
C ASN A 37 -58.47 35.62 9.71
N ASN A 38 -58.14 36.77 9.02
CA ASN A 38 -58.23 38.15 9.48
C ASN A 38 -57.48 38.58 10.76
N ASP A 39 -56.88 39.70 10.89
CA ASP A 39 -56.89 41.04 10.27
C ASP A 39 -55.64 41.81 10.68
N ILE A 40 -55.17 42.61 9.77
CA ILE A 40 -54.59 43.94 9.83
C ILE A 40 -54.23 44.48 11.22
N ASP A 41 -52.94 44.83 11.45
CA ASP A 41 -52.55 46.22 11.73
C ASP A 41 -51.05 46.41 11.48
N ASN A 42 -50.78 47.48 10.77
CA ASN A 42 -49.50 48.10 10.58
C ASN A 42 -48.89 48.55 11.90
N ASP A 43 -47.60 48.24 12.10
CA ASP A 43 -46.69 49.26 12.58
C ASP A 43 -45.26 48.99 12.10
N GLU A 44 -44.75 49.98 11.47
CA GLU A 44 -43.34 50.13 11.11
C GLU A 44 -42.52 50.13 12.42
N ASN A 45 -41.48 49.26 12.49
CA ASN A 45 -40.18 49.73 12.95
C ASN A 45 -39.11 48.70 12.61
N ASN A 46 -38.32 49.13 11.74
CA ASN A 46 -36.92 48.90 11.50
C ASN A 46 -36.19 48.45 12.79
N ASP A 47 -35.60 47.24 12.74
CA ASP A 47 -34.26 47.07 13.26
C ASP A 47 -33.65 45.80 12.65
N ASN A 48 -32.69 46.05 11.79
CA ASN A 48 -31.71 45.07 11.37
C ASN A 48 -31.02 44.45 12.59
N ASP A 49 -31.22 43.19 12.79
CA ASP A 49 -30.21 42.38 13.45
C ASP A 49 -30.29 40.94 12.91
N GLU A 50 -29.85 40.78 11.66
CA GLU A 50 -29.37 39.49 11.18
C GLU A 50 -28.08 39.17 11.94
N ASN A 51 -28.22 38.80 13.19
CA ASN A 51 -27.18 38.12 13.90
C ASN A 51 -27.14 36.66 13.44
N SER A 52 -26.80 36.50 12.16
CA SER A 52 -26.29 35.20 11.69
C SER A 52 -25.01 34.95 12.50
N ILE A 53 -25.14 34.18 13.54
CA ILE A 53 -23.99 33.58 14.22
C ILE A 53 -23.30 32.70 13.16
N ILE A 54 -22.41 33.34 12.42
CA ILE A 54 -21.38 32.59 11.66
C ILE A 54 -20.58 31.92 12.76
N ILE A 55 -20.97 30.69 13.08
CA ILE A 55 -20.07 29.77 13.76
C ILE A 55 -18.89 29.62 12.80
N LYS A 56 -17.90 30.49 12.93
CA LYS A 56 -16.57 30.21 12.48
C LYS A 56 -16.16 28.98 13.25
N THR A 57 -16.44 27.81 12.69
CA THR A 57 -15.65 26.64 13.00
C THR A 57 -14.22 27.08 12.72
N SER A 58 -13.51 27.47 13.77
CA SER A 58 -12.07 27.62 13.68
C SER A 58 -11.58 26.26 13.19
N SER A 59 -11.24 26.16 11.93
CA SER A 59 -10.44 25.07 11.42
C SER A 59 -9.11 25.21 12.14
N GLY A 60 -9.06 24.72 13.38
CA GLY A 60 -7.81 24.61 14.12
C GLY A 60 -6.87 23.85 13.24
N GLU A 61 -5.70 24.43 12.98
CA GLU A 61 -4.62 23.78 12.25
C GLU A 61 -4.41 22.37 12.81
N GLU A 62 -4.48 21.36 11.96
CA GLU A 62 -4.35 19.96 12.39
C GLU A 62 -2.94 19.71 12.92
N LYS A 63 -2.85 19.07 14.09
CA LYS A 63 -1.59 18.82 14.80
C LYS A 63 -1.47 17.38 15.22
N THR A 64 -0.24 16.93 15.32
CA THR A 64 0.11 15.62 15.83
C THR A 64 -0.35 15.41 17.28
N THR A 65 -0.68 14.18 17.63
CA THR A 65 -1.09 13.74 18.97
C THR A 65 -0.13 12.66 19.50
N PRO A 66 -0.18 12.29 20.77
CA PRO A 66 0.64 11.17 21.30
C PRO A 66 0.36 9.82 20.63
N ASN A 67 -0.76 9.70 19.90
CA ASN A 67 -1.15 8.48 19.19
C ASN A 67 -0.80 8.51 17.70
N THR A 68 -0.22 9.58 17.19
CA THR A 68 0.15 9.70 15.78
C THR A 68 1.11 8.58 15.37
N LEU A 69 0.76 7.86 14.32
CA LEU A 69 1.60 6.86 13.68
C LEU A 69 2.32 7.50 12.48
N ILE A 70 3.63 7.36 12.41
CA ILE A 70 4.41 7.82 11.27
C ILE A 70 4.76 6.61 10.41
N ILE A 71 4.44 6.69 9.12
CA ILE A 71 4.74 5.68 8.12
C ILE A 71 5.77 6.24 7.17
N PHE A 72 6.86 5.52 6.99
CA PHE A 72 7.95 5.85 6.09
C PHE A 72 7.93 4.90 4.91
N GLU A 73 7.78 5.42 3.71
CA GLU A 73 7.93 4.67 2.47
C GLU A 73 9.18 5.13 1.72
N SER A 74 10.15 4.23 1.58
CA SER A 74 11.32 4.43 0.72
C SER A 74 11.14 3.67 -0.58
N TYR A 75 11.05 4.38 -1.71
CA TYR A 75 11.02 3.81 -3.04
C TYR A 75 12.42 3.80 -3.65
N TYR A 76 12.88 2.63 -4.09
CA TYR A 76 14.22 2.43 -4.66
C TYR A 76 14.13 2.37 -6.18
N SER A 77 14.45 3.48 -6.85
CA SER A 77 14.22 3.66 -8.28
C SER A 77 15.04 2.72 -9.19
N LYS A 78 16.20 2.23 -8.72
CA LYS A 78 17.03 1.30 -9.52
C LYS A 78 16.48 -0.14 -9.56
N CYS A 79 15.58 -0.51 -8.67
CA CYS A 79 14.98 -1.86 -8.67
C CYS A 79 13.46 -1.87 -8.58
N GLY A 80 12.81 -0.72 -8.42
CA GLY A 80 11.36 -0.59 -8.33
C GLY A 80 10.74 -1.13 -7.04
N HIS A 81 11.54 -1.39 -6.01
CA HIS A 81 11.05 -1.89 -4.73
C HIS A 81 10.75 -0.75 -3.76
N SER A 82 9.70 -0.92 -2.94
CA SER A 82 9.43 -0.07 -1.78
C SER A 82 9.75 -0.80 -0.48
N LYS A 83 10.25 -0.06 0.50
CA LYS A 83 10.34 -0.50 1.91
C LYS A 83 9.47 0.40 2.76
N ILE A 84 8.59 -0.21 3.53
CA ILE A 84 7.69 0.50 4.44
C ILE A 84 8.07 0.14 5.86
N ARG A 85 8.18 1.15 6.72
CA ARG A 85 8.29 0.99 8.17
C ARG A 85 7.35 1.96 8.86
N SER A 86 6.94 1.64 10.07
CA SER A 86 6.09 2.52 10.89
C SER A 86 6.63 2.63 12.30
N GLU A 87 6.42 3.79 12.90
CA GLU A 87 6.78 4.05 14.29
C GLU A 87 5.79 5.02 14.92
N LYS A 88 5.60 4.94 16.22
CA LYS A 88 4.86 5.96 16.97
C LYS A 88 5.68 7.24 17.03
N ILE A 89 4.96 8.36 17.02
CA ILE A 89 5.58 9.66 17.15
C ILE A 89 6.38 9.78 18.46
N ALA A 90 7.54 10.39 18.41
CA ALA A 90 8.28 10.75 19.61
C ALA A 90 7.56 11.87 20.38
N ASN A 91 7.63 11.85 21.71
CA ASN A 91 6.93 12.82 22.56
C ASN A 91 7.27 14.29 22.23
N GLU A 92 8.51 14.56 21.79
CA GLU A 92 8.99 15.88 21.40
C GLU A 92 8.33 16.41 20.12
N TYR A 93 7.71 15.55 19.32
CA TYR A 93 7.02 15.88 18.07
C TYR A 93 5.50 15.92 18.21
N VAL A 94 4.97 15.81 19.44
CA VAL A 94 3.54 15.99 19.75
C VAL A 94 3.18 17.47 19.64
N ASN A 95 1.94 17.74 19.21
CA ASN A 95 1.39 19.10 19.01
C ASN A 95 2.12 19.90 17.91
N LYS A 96 2.64 19.21 16.89
CA LYS A 96 3.29 19.82 15.72
C LYS A 96 2.36 19.90 14.53
N THR A 97 2.47 20.99 13.76
CA THR A 97 1.76 21.17 12.50
C THR A 97 2.48 20.41 11.36
N LYS A 98 1.82 20.32 10.21
CA LYS A 98 2.41 19.74 9.00
C LYS A 98 3.73 20.43 8.61
N GLU A 99 3.77 21.77 8.67
CA GLU A 99 4.93 22.58 8.32
C GLU A 99 6.10 22.35 9.28
N GLU A 100 5.81 22.21 10.57
CA GLU A 100 6.82 21.87 11.57
C GLU A 100 7.37 20.46 11.35
N MET A 101 6.48 19.47 11.09
CA MET A 101 6.90 18.10 10.80
C MET A 101 7.70 18.01 9.49
N GLN A 102 7.35 18.79 8.46
CA GLN A 102 8.12 18.84 7.22
C GLN A 102 9.55 19.39 7.44
N LYS A 103 9.74 20.32 8.38
CA LYS A 103 11.10 20.80 8.75
C LYS A 103 11.90 19.73 9.49
N ILE A 104 11.24 18.94 10.35
CA ILE A 104 11.87 17.84 11.09
C ILE A 104 12.28 16.72 10.13
N TYR A 105 11.42 16.35 9.21
CA TYR A 105 11.66 15.32 8.20
C TYR A 105 11.99 15.93 6.83
N SER A 106 12.95 16.86 6.78
CA SER A 106 13.30 17.62 5.58
C SER A 106 13.70 16.79 4.37
N ASP A 107 14.25 15.57 4.59
CA ASP A 107 14.65 14.62 3.55
C ASP A 107 13.49 13.78 3.02
N TRP A 108 12.28 13.96 3.56
CA TRP A 108 11.08 13.20 3.23
C TRP A 108 9.99 14.12 2.70
N GLU A 109 9.18 13.64 1.79
CA GLU A 109 7.97 14.31 1.33
C GLU A 109 6.78 13.84 2.20
N ILE A 110 6.03 14.75 2.81
CA ILE A 110 4.78 14.43 3.51
C ILE A 110 3.69 14.23 2.46
N LYS A 111 3.34 12.98 2.17
CA LYS A 111 2.24 12.62 1.26
C LYS A 111 0.87 12.81 1.90
N SER A 112 0.75 12.47 3.18
CA SER A 112 -0.48 12.61 3.95
C SER A 112 -0.15 13.05 5.37
N PHE A 113 -1.01 13.90 5.94
CA PHE A 113 -0.87 14.41 7.30
C PHE A 113 -2.24 14.46 7.96
N SER A 114 -2.35 13.82 9.12
CA SER A 114 -3.48 13.92 10.02
C SER A 114 -3.02 13.83 11.48
N SER A 115 -3.90 14.11 12.42
CA SER A 115 -3.60 14.06 13.86
C SER A 115 -3.19 12.67 14.35
N ASP A 116 -3.60 11.62 13.66
CA ASP A 116 -3.35 10.22 14.01
C ASP A 116 -2.38 9.50 13.07
N ARG A 117 -2.10 10.07 11.88
CA ARG A 117 -1.26 9.42 10.86
C ARG A 117 -0.50 10.41 9.98
N ILE A 118 0.78 10.15 9.79
CA ILE A 118 1.64 10.87 8.83
C ILE A 118 2.26 9.86 7.88
N GLU A 119 2.20 10.13 6.58
CA GLU A 119 2.85 9.32 5.55
C GLU A 119 4.00 10.11 4.92
N LEU A 120 5.19 9.58 5.10
CA LEU A 120 6.45 10.13 4.61
C LEU A 120 6.96 9.29 3.45
N PHE A 121 7.28 9.93 2.35
CA PHE A 121 7.80 9.29 1.15
C PHE A 121 9.20 9.79 0.81
N LYS A 122 10.07 8.87 0.40
CA LYS A 122 11.40 9.20 -0.11
C LYS A 122 11.75 8.36 -1.33
N ASN A 123 12.19 9.02 -2.40
CA ASN A 123 12.73 8.36 -3.57
C ASN A 123 14.24 8.20 -3.42
N GLU A 124 14.72 6.96 -3.34
CA GLU A 124 16.12 6.59 -3.24
C GLU A 124 16.68 6.19 -4.60
N ASN A 125 17.64 6.94 -5.13
CA ASN A 125 18.31 6.58 -6.40
C ASN A 125 19.37 5.49 -6.19
N SER A 126 18.94 4.33 -5.66
CA SER A 126 19.78 3.18 -5.33
C SER A 126 19.02 1.88 -5.49
N LEU A 127 19.69 0.75 -5.30
CA LEU A 127 19.05 -0.54 -5.06
C LEU A 127 18.56 -0.62 -3.61
N CYS A 128 17.55 -1.47 -3.34
CA CYS A 128 16.99 -1.61 -1.99
C CYS A 128 17.90 -2.37 -1.01
N GLY A 129 18.96 -3.04 -1.52
CA GLY A 129 19.88 -3.84 -0.72
C GLY A 129 19.34 -5.23 -0.32
N ASN A 130 18.18 -5.64 -0.86
CA ASN A 130 17.59 -6.97 -0.62
C ASN A 130 17.61 -7.83 -1.89
N HIS A 131 18.72 -7.74 -2.62
CA HIS A 131 18.97 -8.58 -3.79
C HIS A 131 20.12 -9.53 -3.47
N TYR A 132 19.99 -10.78 -3.91
CA TYR A 132 20.96 -11.81 -3.60
C TYR A 132 21.34 -12.60 -4.85
N ILE A 133 22.51 -13.20 -4.79
CA ILE A 133 22.98 -14.21 -5.76
C ILE A 133 23.39 -15.43 -4.96
N VAL A 134 22.76 -16.56 -5.24
CA VAL A 134 23.11 -17.87 -4.70
C VAL A 134 23.94 -18.61 -5.73
N LYS A 135 25.10 -19.09 -5.36
CA LYS A 135 25.98 -19.79 -6.29
C LYS A 135 26.88 -20.82 -5.58
N GLU A 136 27.38 -21.75 -6.37
CA GLU A 136 28.40 -22.70 -5.92
C GLU A 136 29.74 -22.01 -5.76
N GLU A 137 30.42 -22.25 -4.64
CA GLU A 137 31.81 -21.85 -4.42
C GLU A 137 32.49 -22.84 -3.48
N ASN A 138 33.62 -23.40 -3.94
CA ASN A 138 34.43 -24.37 -3.19
C ASN A 138 33.64 -25.60 -2.69
N GLY A 139 32.67 -26.09 -3.48
CA GLY A 139 31.87 -27.27 -3.16
C GLY A 139 30.66 -27.00 -2.24
N TYR A 140 30.34 -25.74 -1.98
CA TYR A 140 29.23 -25.34 -1.11
C TYR A 140 28.36 -24.26 -1.76
N VAL A 141 27.09 -24.22 -1.35
CA VAL A 141 26.18 -23.13 -1.70
C VAL A 141 26.61 -21.87 -0.95
N THR A 142 26.81 -20.78 -1.67
CA THR A 142 27.29 -19.51 -1.11
C THR A 142 26.34 -18.39 -1.51
N VAL A 143 26.01 -17.52 -0.57
CA VAL A 143 25.07 -16.40 -0.74
C VAL A 143 25.83 -15.08 -0.77
N TYR A 144 25.58 -14.31 -1.79
CA TYR A 144 26.03 -12.93 -1.91
C TYR A 144 24.87 -11.97 -1.86
N ASN A 145 25.01 -10.88 -1.09
CA ASN A 145 24.09 -9.75 -1.12
C ASN A 145 24.56 -8.73 -2.16
N ILE A 146 23.61 -8.13 -2.86
CA ILE A 146 23.86 -6.95 -3.71
C ILE A 146 23.46 -5.72 -2.89
N ASN A 147 24.44 -4.96 -2.45
CA ASN A 147 24.24 -3.79 -1.62
C ASN A 147 23.55 -2.63 -2.39
N LYS A 148 23.29 -1.52 -1.72
CA LYS A 148 22.63 -0.35 -2.30
C LYS A 148 23.37 0.25 -3.50
N ASP A 149 24.69 0.08 -3.56
CA ASP A 149 25.56 0.57 -4.63
C ASP A 149 25.68 -0.39 -5.81
N GLY A 150 25.05 -1.58 -5.70
CA GLY A 150 25.11 -2.64 -6.72
C GLY A 150 26.35 -3.54 -6.60
N GLN A 151 27.10 -3.43 -5.51
CA GLN A 151 28.28 -4.27 -5.28
C GLN A 151 27.86 -5.61 -4.69
N LYS A 152 28.52 -6.67 -5.18
CA LYS A 152 28.35 -8.03 -4.66
C LYS A 152 29.21 -8.21 -3.41
N VAL A 153 28.58 -8.48 -2.27
CA VAL A 153 29.23 -8.68 -0.98
C VAL A 153 28.89 -10.07 -0.47
N LEU A 154 29.87 -10.84 0.00
CA LEU A 154 29.64 -12.13 0.63
C LEU A 154 28.72 -11.94 1.83
N SER A 155 27.58 -12.64 1.84
CA SER A 155 26.60 -12.60 2.93
C SER A 155 26.69 -13.85 3.81
N ASP A 156 26.76 -15.03 3.19
CA ASP A 156 26.80 -16.28 3.90
C ASP A 156 27.51 -17.39 3.10
N LYS A 157 28.20 -18.30 3.79
CA LYS A 157 28.67 -19.58 3.29
C LYS A 157 27.90 -20.65 4.02
N THR A 158 26.96 -21.29 3.31
CA THR A 158 26.13 -22.32 3.93
C THR A 158 26.90 -23.63 4.09
N ASP A 159 26.35 -24.56 4.88
CA ASP A 159 26.86 -25.93 5.02
C ASP A 159 26.30 -26.88 3.94
N ILE A 160 25.51 -26.34 2.99
CA ILE A 160 24.89 -27.12 1.90
C ILE A 160 25.97 -27.51 0.90
N SER A 161 26.32 -28.81 0.90
CA SER A 161 27.34 -29.34 -0.01
C SER A 161 26.76 -29.58 -1.41
N THR A 162 27.43 -29.05 -2.42
CA THR A 162 27.00 -29.23 -3.82
C THR A 162 27.45 -30.58 -4.42
N LYS A 163 28.23 -31.37 -3.66
CA LYS A 163 28.79 -32.65 -4.14
C LYS A 163 27.73 -33.67 -4.53
N TYR A 164 26.60 -33.66 -3.85
CA TYR A 164 25.53 -34.65 -4.00
C TYR A 164 24.32 -34.09 -4.78
N LEU A 165 24.36 -32.85 -5.18
CA LEU A 165 23.28 -32.24 -5.95
C LEU A 165 23.26 -32.81 -7.40
N PRO A 166 22.06 -32.90 -8.00
CA PRO A 166 21.92 -33.21 -9.43
C PRO A 166 22.73 -32.26 -10.29
N LYS A 167 23.11 -32.74 -11.48
CA LYS A 167 23.94 -31.97 -12.42
C LYS A 167 23.26 -30.64 -12.79
N ASP A 168 21.96 -30.66 -13.03
CA ASP A 168 21.21 -29.47 -13.45
C ASP A 168 21.22 -28.38 -12.35
N ASP A 169 21.09 -28.77 -11.09
CA ASP A 169 21.15 -27.87 -9.93
C ASP A 169 22.55 -27.27 -9.75
N ASN A 170 23.59 -28.11 -9.90
CA ASN A 170 24.97 -27.65 -9.91
C ASN A 170 25.22 -26.63 -11.04
N ASP A 171 24.68 -26.87 -12.23
CA ASP A 171 24.83 -25.97 -13.37
C ASP A 171 24.08 -24.63 -13.16
N LEU A 172 22.94 -24.65 -12.47
CA LEU A 172 22.23 -23.45 -12.05
C LEU A 172 23.04 -22.65 -11.03
N LEU A 173 23.55 -23.30 -9.99
CA LEU A 173 24.38 -22.67 -8.96
C LEU A 173 25.66 -22.08 -9.52
N LYS A 174 26.32 -22.74 -10.47
CA LYS A 174 27.51 -22.20 -11.17
C LYS A 174 27.21 -20.93 -11.95
N LYS A 175 26.04 -20.85 -12.59
CA LYS A 175 25.55 -19.62 -13.26
C LYS A 175 25.18 -18.52 -12.28
N GLY A 176 24.74 -18.89 -11.10
CA GLY A 176 24.22 -18.00 -10.07
C GLY A 176 22.72 -17.76 -10.19
N ILE A 177 21.99 -18.06 -9.15
CA ILE A 177 20.55 -17.87 -9.03
C ILE A 177 20.29 -16.54 -8.35
N LYS A 178 19.46 -15.69 -8.95
CA LYS A 178 19.12 -14.37 -8.41
C LYS A 178 17.89 -14.45 -7.53
N ALA A 179 17.94 -13.81 -6.37
CA ALA A 179 16.79 -13.57 -5.52
C ALA A 179 16.58 -12.05 -5.31
N ASN A 180 15.34 -11.60 -5.42
CA ASN A 180 14.95 -10.19 -5.31
C ASN A 180 14.35 -9.84 -3.94
N SER A 181 14.33 -10.81 -3.02
CA SER A 181 13.87 -10.64 -1.65
C SER A 181 14.49 -11.70 -0.74
N THR A 182 14.46 -11.46 0.56
CA THR A 182 14.87 -12.46 1.57
C THR A 182 14.01 -13.72 1.49
N SER A 183 12.69 -13.57 1.32
CA SER A 183 11.79 -14.72 1.20
C SER A 183 12.11 -15.57 -0.04
N GLN A 184 12.44 -14.96 -1.16
CA GLN A 184 12.87 -15.70 -2.35
C GLN A 184 14.22 -16.40 -2.15
N LEU A 185 15.15 -15.76 -1.42
CA LEU A 185 16.41 -16.37 -1.02
C LEU A 185 16.18 -17.64 -0.19
N GLU A 186 15.34 -17.54 0.85
CA GLU A 186 14.98 -18.66 1.73
C GLU A 186 14.38 -19.83 0.93
N GLN A 187 13.47 -19.55 0.00
CA GLN A 187 12.90 -20.57 -0.89
C GLN A 187 13.98 -21.26 -1.74
N ILE A 188 14.89 -20.47 -2.35
CA ILE A 188 15.98 -21.03 -3.16
C ILE A 188 16.91 -21.91 -2.30
N LEU A 189 17.22 -21.50 -1.09
CA LEU A 189 18.09 -22.31 -0.21
C LEU A 189 17.39 -23.60 0.21
N ALA A 190 16.10 -23.56 0.52
CA ALA A 190 15.31 -24.75 0.89
C ALA A 190 15.23 -25.79 -0.24
N ASP A 191 15.34 -25.37 -1.51
CA ASP A 191 15.37 -26.32 -2.66
C ASP A 191 16.66 -27.13 -2.71
N PHE A 192 17.71 -26.74 -1.98
CA PHE A 192 19.03 -27.41 -1.96
C PHE A 192 19.34 -28.12 -0.63
N GLU A 193 18.49 -28.00 0.41
CA GLU A 193 18.61 -28.73 1.68
C GLU A 193 18.04 -30.17 1.56
#